data_7b64124c9a42f4cfb49bf6e2a29ca77d
#
_entry.id   7b64124c9a42f4cfb49bf6e2a29ca77d
#
_cell.length_a   1.000
_cell.length_b   1.000
_cell.length_c   1.000
_cell.angle_alpha   90.00
_cell.angle_beta   90.00
_cell.angle_gamma   90.00
#
_symmetry.space_group_name_H-M   'P 1'
#
loop_
_entity.id
_entity.type
_entity.pdbx_description
1 polymer ?
#
loop_
_entity_poly.entity_id
_entity_poly.type
_entity_poly.pdbx_seq_one_letter_code
_entity_poly.pdbx_strand_id
1 'polypeptide(L)'
;ATRCEFAHSLTGAGVFGSLISATFKNCVFNDNIHNGIFVSSKATIHLHGEATAIHSNGEDGIFAFDNSKVLIHLPSHHNTIYNNGEEDRYTWRGGTITNVED
;
A
#
# COMPACT_ATOMS: atom_id res chain seq x y z
N ALA A 1 -0.37 1.83 12.22
CA ALA A 1 -0.12 3.28 12.33
C ALA A 1 -1.39 4.06 12.01
N THR A 2 -1.54 5.22 12.61
CA THR A 2 -2.71 6.07 12.43
C THR A 2 -2.27 7.51 12.20
N ARG A 3 -2.83 8.12 11.14
CA ARG A 3 -2.60 9.53 10.79
C ARG A 3 -1.12 9.87 10.62
N CYS A 4 -0.40 8.98 9.91
CA CYS A 4 1.02 9.18 9.65
C CYS A 4 1.24 9.51 8.18
N GLU A 5 2.35 10.17 7.91
CA GLU A 5 2.83 10.34 6.55
C GLU A 5 4.15 9.60 6.38
N PHE A 6 4.25 8.82 5.30
CA PHE A 6 5.46 8.09 4.94
C PHE A 6 5.96 8.64 3.61
N ALA A 7 6.94 9.53 3.66
CA ALA A 7 7.35 10.30 2.49
C ALA A 7 8.86 10.48 2.44
N HIS A 8 9.35 10.84 1.23
CA HIS A 8 10.73 11.22 0.98
C HIS A 8 11.74 10.14 1.33
N SER A 9 11.34 8.87 1.17
CA SER A 9 12.19 7.70 1.40
C SER A 9 12.32 6.91 0.12
N LEU A 10 13.05 5.79 0.16
CA LEU A 10 13.08 4.86 -0.98
C LEU A 10 11.70 4.22 -1.16
N THR A 11 11.15 3.68 -0.08
CA THR A 11 9.80 3.12 -0.03
C THR A 11 9.11 3.64 1.22
N GLY A 12 7.84 4.00 1.10
CA GLY A 12 7.10 4.53 2.24
C GLY A 12 6.95 3.52 3.35
N ALA A 13 6.49 2.31 3.04
CA ALA A 13 6.41 1.23 4.01
C ALA A 13 6.72 -0.09 3.32
N GLY A 14 7.57 -0.90 3.95
CA GLY A 14 7.89 -2.24 3.49
C GLY A 14 7.50 -3.27 4.55
N VAL A 15 6.78 -4.31 4.17
CA VAL A 15 6.30 -5.34 5.08
C VAL A 15 6.60 -6.72 4.49
N PHE A 16 7.31 -7.54 5.23
CA PHE A 16 7.79 -8.83 4.77
C PHE A 16 7.57 -9.93 5.80
N GLY A 17 7.20 -11.11 5.35
CA GLY A 17 7.19 -12.31 6.19
C GLY A 17 5.81 -12.87 6.43
N SER A 18 5.71 -14.21 6.48
CA SER A 18 4.47 -14.88 6.83
C SER A 18 4.09 -14.57 8.26
N LEU A 19 2.80 -14.51 8.53
CA LEU A 19 2.23 -14.16 9.82
C LEU A 19 2.48 -12.70 10.24
N ILE A 20 3.10 -11.89 9.39
CA ILE A 20 3.26 -10.47 9.64
C ILE A 20 2.06 -9.74 9.05
N SER A 21 1.47 -8.86 9.85
CA SER A 21 0.33 -8.06 9.43
C SER A 21 0.50 -6.63 9.91
N ALA A 22 0.24 -5.68 9.05
CA ALA A 22 0.31 -4.27 9.40
C ALA A 22 -1.00 -3.59 9.03
N THR A 23 -1.43 -2.65 9.86
CA THR A 23 -2.65 -1.88 9.65
C THR A 23 -2.29 -0.40 9.64
N PHE A 24 -2.74 0.29 8.61
CA PHE A 24 -2.57 1.73 8.49
C PHE A 24 -3.94 2.38 8.37
N LYS A 25 -4.18 3.38 9.21
CA LYS A 25 -5.46 4.09 9.22
C LYS A 25 -5.22 5.58 9.01
N ASN A 26 -5.83 6.12 7.96
CA ASN A 26 -5.69 7.54 7.60
C ASN A 26 -4.23 7.95 7.43
N CYS A 27 -3.45 7.10 6.77
CA CYS A 27 -2.04 7.37 6.52
C CYS A 27 -1.83 7.73 5.06
N VAL A 28 -0.80 8.52 4.78
CA VAL A 28 -0.46 8.97 3.43
C VAL A 28 0.94 8.45 3.09
N PHE A 29 1.08 7.89 1.90
CA PHE A 29 2.35 7.35 1.40
C PHE A 29 2.65 8.07 0.09
N ASN A 30 3.56 9.05 0.14
CA ASN A 30 3.78 9.94 -1.01
C ASN A 30 5.23 10.36 -1.17
N ASP A 31 5.57 10.74 -2.37
CA ASP A 31 6.89 11.30 -2.72
C ASP A 31 8.05 10.39 -2.33
N ASN A 32 7.85 9.08 -2.45
CA ASN A 32 8.91 8.10 -2.26
C ASN A 32 9.55 7.79 -3.61
N ILE A 33 10.82 7.41 -3.61
CA ILE A 33 11.56 7.19 -4.85
C ILE A 33 11.04 5.98 -5.61
N HIS A 34 10.75 4.90 -4.89
CA HIS A 34 10.24 3.68 -5.49
C HIS A 34 8.74 3.54 -5.23
N ASN A 35 8.34 2.76 -4.26
CA ASN A 35 6.93 2.46 -4.02
C ASN A 35 6.38 3.20 -2.81
N GLY A 36 5.08 3.45 -2.81
CA GLY A 36 4.42 3.91 -1.59
C GLY A 36 4.41 2.79 -0.56
N ILE A 37 3.96 1.61 -0.97
CA ILE A 37 3.92 0.41 -0.14
C ILE A 37 4.51 -0.76 -0.91
N PHE A 38 5.38 -1.53 -0.26
CA PHE A 38 5.90 -2.79 -0.79
C PHE A 38 5.63 -3.90 0.21
N VAL A 39 4.96 -4.96 -0.23
CA VAL A 39 4.63 -6.07 0.64
C VAL A 39 4.99 -7.38 -0.06
N SER A 40 5.64 -8.30 0.66
CA SER A 40 6.06 -9.56 0.08
C SER A 40 6.10 -10.68 1.13
N SER A 41 6.45 -11.89 0.66
CA SER A 41 6.70 -13.05 1.54
C SER A 41 5.50 -13.39 2.41
N LYS A 42 4.31 -13.38 1.82
CA LYS A 42 3.04 -13.76 2.48
C LYS A 42 2.59 -12.81 3.59
N ALA A 43 3.15 -11.62 3.65
CA ALA A 43 2.69 -10.61 4.61
C ALA A 43 1.34 -10.03 4.19
N THR A 44 0.64 -9.41 5.13
CA THR A 44 -0.68 -8.81 4.88
C THR A 44 -0.68 -7.35 5.35
N ILE A 45 -1.26 -6.49 4.54
CA ILE A 45 -1.46 -5.09 4.90
C ILE A 45 -2.95 -4.77 4.83
N HIS A 46 -3.44 -4.06 5.85
CA HIS A 46 -4.79 -3.53 5.89
C HIS A 46 -4.75 -2.01 5.82
N LEU A 47 -5.51 -1.44 4.91
CA LEU A 47 -5.62 0.02 4.76
C LEU A 47 -7.05 0.45 5.10
N HIS A 48 -7.18 1.42 6.02
CA HIS A 48 -8.47 1.92 6.49
C HIS A 48 -8.50 3.45 6.47
N GLY A 49 -9.70 4.01 6.42
CA GLY A 49 -9.92 5.42 6.66
C GLY A 49 -10.02 6.27 5.41
N GLU A 50 -10.83 7.33 5.48
CA GLU A 50 -11.07 8.22 4.34
C GLU A 50 -9.83 9.02 3.92
N ALA A 51 -8.95 9.29 4.86
CA ALA A 51 -7.76 10.11 4.58
C ALA A 51 -6.57 9.29 4.09
N THR A 52 -6.73 7.98 3.91
CA THR A 52 -5.66 7.16 3.35
C THR A 52 -5.42 7.53 1.89
N ALA A 53 -4.17 7.80 1.54
CA ALA A 53 -3.80 8.13 0.17
C ALA A 53 -2.40 7.62 -0.14
N ILE A 54 -2.22 7.13 -1.37
CA ILE A 54 -0.93 6.63 -1.85
C ILE A 54 -0.72 7.27 -3.22
N HIS A 55 0.17 8.26 -3.28
CA HIS A 55 0.29 9.03 -4.51
C HIS A 55 1.69 9.61 -4.68
N SER A 56 1.97 10.00 -5.91
CA SER A 56 3.20 10.72 -6.25
C SER A 56 4.47 9.95 -5.89
N ASN A 57 4.40 8.62 -5.90
CA ASN A 57 5.59 7.79 -5.72
C ASN A 57 6.24 7.53 -7.07
N GLY A 58 7.55 7.35 -7.09
CA GLY A 58 8.32 7.30 -8.34
C GLY A 58 8.06 6.04 -9.18
N GLU A 59 7.67 4.96 -8.57
CA GLU A 59 7.34 3.71 -9.25
C GLU A 59 5.89 3.34 -8.98
N ASP A 60 5.64 2.28 -8.22
CA ASP A 60 4.27 1.84 -7.98
C ASP A 60 3.69 2.45 -6.71
N GLY A 61 2.40 2.64 -6.69
CA GLY A 61 1.72 3.03 -5.46
C GLY A 61 1.81 1.90 -4.45
N ILE A 62 1.29 0.74 -4.83
CA ILE A 62 1.38 -0.49 -4.03
C ILE A 62 1.97 -1.59 -4.91
N PHE A 63 2.98 -2.28 -4.39
CA PHE A 63 3.53 -3.47 -5.03
C PHE A 63 3.36 -4.65 -4.09
N ALA A 64 2.49 -5.58 -4.45
CA ALA A 64 2.25 -6.81 -3.68
C ALA A 64 2.89 -7.99 -4.38
N PHE A 65 3.81 -8.68 -3.71
CA PHE A 65 4.69 -9.67 -4.30
C PHE A 65 4.73 -10.94 -3.44
N ASP A 66 4.90 -12.09 -4.08
CA ASP A 66 5.18 -13.36 -3.41
C ASP A 66 4.09 -13.75 -2.40
N ASN A 67 2.87 -13.92 -2.90
CA ASN A 67 1.70 -14.38 -2.14
C ASN A 67 1.31 -13.46 -0.98
N SER A 68 1.68 -12.20 -1.04
CA SER A 68 1.26 -11.20 -0.07
C SER A 68 -0.13 -10.67 -0.40
N LYS A 69 -0.73 -9.94 0.56
CA LYS A 69 -2.07 -9.40 0.40
C LYS A 69 -2.13 -7.96 0.87
N VAL A 70 -2.84 -7.14 0.12
CA VAL A 70 -3.21 -5.79 0.57
C VAL A 70 -4.72 -5.71 0.50
N LEU A 71 -5.34 -5.39 1.63
CA LEU A 71 -6.79 -5.30 1.76
C LEU A 71 -7.14 -3.84 2.02
N ILE A 72 -7.86 -3.25 1.08
CA ILE A 72 -8.25 -1.83 1.15
C ILE A 72 -9.71 -1.80 1.59
N HIS A 73 -9.94 -1.40 2.83
CA HIS A 73 -11.26 -1.38 3.44
C HIS A 73 -11.98 -0.06 3.16
N LEU A 74 -13.31 -0.09 3.13
CA LEU A 74 -14.10 1.13 3.01
C LEU A 74 -13.82 2.06 4.20
N PRO A 75 -13.78 3.37 3.97
CA PRO A 75 -14.03 4.07 2.71
C PRO A 75 -12.78 4.34 1.85
N SER A 76 -11.68 3.64 2.08
CA SER A 76 -10.42 3.86 1.36
C SER A 76 -10.39 3.13 0.02
N HIS A 77 -11.39 3.28 -0.83
CA HIS A 77 -11.48 2.53 -2.09
C HIS A 77 -11.03 3.32 -3.30
N HIS A 78 -11.87 4.26 -3.73
CA HIS A 78 -11.65 4.96 -4.99
C HIS A 78 -10.70 6.13 -4.79
N ASN A 79 -9.91 6.40 -5.78
CA ASN A 79 -9.02 7.56 -5.82
C ASN A 79 -8.04 7.66 -4.65
N THR A 80 -7.92 6.60 -3.86
CA THR A 80 -6.96 6.56 -2.77
C THR A 80 -5.55 6.39 -3.29
N ILE A 81 -5.40 5.72 -4.42
CA ILE A 81 -4.09 5.42 -5.03
C ILE A 81 -4.07 6.07 -6.41
N TYR A 82 -3.21 7.07 -6.60
CA TYR A 82 -3.21 7.86 -7.84
C TYR A 82 -1.87 8.54 -8.09
N ASN A 83 -1.65 8.92 -9.35
CA ASN A 83 -0.48 9.71 -9.77
C ASN A 83 0.87 9.10 -9.38
N ASN A 84 0.98 7.78 -9.37
CA ASN A 84 2.26 7.13 -9.16
C ASN A 84 2.97 6.95 -10.50
N GLY A 85 4.29 6.88 -10.49
CA GLY A 85 5.09 6.96 -11.70
C GLY A 85 4.92 5.80 -12.67
N GLU A 86 4.62 4.61 -12.17
CA GLU A 86 4.40 3.44 -13.02
C GLU A 86 2.97 2.94 -12.85
N GLU A 87 2.71 2.04 -11.92
CA GLU A 87 1.38 1.50 -11.68
C GLU A 87 0.85 1.98 -10.34
N ASP A 88 -0.43 2.28 -10.26
CA ASP A 88 -1.02 2.59 -8.96
C ASP A 88 -1.08 1.32 -8.10
N ARG A 89 -1.43 0.19 -8.71
CA ARG A 89 -1.47 -1.11 -8.04
C ARG A 89 -0.75 -2.13 -8.91
N TYR A 90 0.27 -2.79 -8.37
CA TYR A 90 1.02 -3.80 -9.10
C TYR A 90 1.14 -5.07 -8.28
N THR A 91 0.84 -6.20 -8.91
CA THR A 91 0.91 -7.51 -8.25
C THR A 91 1.78 -8.44 -9.07
N TRP A 92 2.55 -9.31 -8.40
CA TRP A 92 3.38 -10.30 -9.05
C TRP A 92 3.55 -11.50 -8.14
N ARG A 93 3.75 -12.67 -8.73
CA ARG A 93 4.00 -13.94 -8.03
C ARG A 93 2.98 -14.20 -6.92
N GLY A 94 1.70 -14.11 -7.28
CA GLY A 94 0.62 -14.43 -6.35
C GLY A 94 0.23 -13.34 -5.38
N GLY A 95 0.82 -12.15 -5.49
CA GLY A 95 0.38 -11.03 -4.68
C GLY A 95 -1.02 -10.57 -5.07
N THR A 96 -1.77 -10.03 -4.12
CA THR A 96 -3.13 -9.53 -4.38
C THR A 96 -3.36 -8.18 -3.71
N ILE A 97 -4.15 -7.35 -4.37
CA ILE A 97 -4.61 -6.06 -3.83
C ILE A 97 -6.12 -6.04 -4.05
N THR A 98 -6.88 -6.03 -2.96
CA THR A 98 -8.33 -6.20 -3.03
C THR A 98 -9.05 -5.08 -2.27
N ASN A 99 -10.09 -4.53 -2.90
CA ASN A 99 -11.02 -3.65 -2.21
C ASN A 99 -12.00 -4.51 -1.42
N VAL A 100 -12.12 -4.23 -0.12
CA VAL A 100 -12.98 -5.00 0.78
C VAL A 100 -14.24 -4.20 1.09
N GLU A 101 -15.38 -4.83 0.91
CA GLU A 101 -16.68 -4.26 1.29
C GLU A 101 -16.99 -4.71 2.71
N ASP A 102 -16.92 -3.79 3.63
CA ASP A 102 -17.18 -4.11 5.05
C ASP A 102 -18.67 -4.11 5.39
#